data_d0c9ad868674f7ccf2f2be35e784fc18
#
_entry.id   d0c9ad868674f7ccf2f2be35e784fc18
#
_cell.length_a   1.000
_cell.length_b   1.000
_cell.length_c   1.000
_cell.angle_alpha   90.00
_cell.angle_beta   90.00
_cell.angle_gamma   90.00
#
_symmetry.space_group_name_H-M   'P 1'
#
loop_
_entity.id
_entity.type
_entity.pdbx_description
1 polymer ?
#
loop_
_entity_poly.entity_id
_entity_poly.type
_entity_poly.pdbx_seq_one_letter_code
_entity_poly.pdbx_strand_id
1 'polypeptide(L)'
;VNTTSYQNLTNPQTIYVRLEDLNNDCVSIGEFNLIVSLPPVILQPNEIIALEECDDEIADETTVFDLTVKDDEITLGNVDWEVIYYETEQDALEGTNAIENPESYTNTAVAGNAANPQTLYVAVVNLEGCVAYTTLTIRVLPNPTPSTDAQDIELCDYNNPGDQIEVFDITINEAYIINGELGVSAA
;
A
#
# COMPACT_ATOMS: atom_id res chain seq x y z
N VAL A 1 -9.08 6.33 46.47
CA VAL A 1 -8.84 6.35 45.01
C VAL A 1 -9.26 5.00 44.45
N ASN A 2 -10.04 4.96 43.35
CA ASN A 2 -10.34 3.69 42.67
C ASN A 2 -9.08 3.27 41.88
N THR A 3 -8.40 2.22 42.35
CA THR A 3 -7.14 1.76 41.78
C THR A 3 -7.30 0.92 40.51
N THR A 4 -8.52 0.44 40.22
CA THR A 4 -8.83 -0.35 39.00
C THR A 4 -9.35 0.47 37.86
N SER A 5 -9.73 1.75 38.08
CA SER A 5 -10.22 2.69 37.10
C SER A 5 -9.83 4.12 37.51
N TYR A 6 -8.60 4.50 37.22
CA TYR A 6 -8.04 5.80 37.52
C TYR A 6 -7.82 6.60 36.27
N GLN A 7 -8.35 7.82 36.21
CA GLN A 7 -8.10 8.77 35.11
C GLN A 7 -6.98 9.74 35.51
N ASN A 8 -5.95 9.85 34.68
CA ASN A 8 -4.86 10.80 34.90
C ASN A 8 -5.37 12.27 34.81
N LEU A 9 -4.78 13.15 35.60
CA LEU A 9 -5.10 14.58 35.66
C LEU A 9 -4.12 15.43 34.86
N THR A 10 -2.92 14.92 34.64
CA THR A 10 -1.86 15.52 33.84
C THR A 10 -1.18 14.44 33.00
N ASN A 11 -0.43 14.84 31.98
CA ASN A 11 0.36 13.90 31.18
C ASN A 11 1.80 14.44 30.99
N PRO A 12 2.83 13.78 31.48
CA PRO A 12 2.80 12.62 32.40
C PRO A 12 2.26 12.96 33.80
N GLN A 13 1.81 11.93 34.54
CA GLN A 13 1.43 12.05 35.95
C GLN A 13 2.18 11.04 36.82
N THR A 14 2.89 11.56 37.81
CA THR A 14 3.55 10.68 38.81
C THR A 14 2.55 10.18 39.85
N ILE A 15 2.57 8.88 40.11
CA ILE A 15 1.79 8.19 41.14
C ILE A 15 2.75 7.73 42.20
N TYR A 16 2.43 8.06 43.47
CA TYR A 16 3.17 7.60 44.63
C TYR A 16 2.45 6.40 45.26
N VAL A 17 3.20 5.33 45.56
CA VAL A 17 2.68 4.12 46.18
C VAL A 17 3.32 3.96 47.54
N ARG A 18 2.49 3.89 48.56
CA ARG A 18 2.92 3.57 49.94
C ARG A 18 2.79 2.06 50.14
N LEU A 19 3.92 1.45 50.47
CA LEU A 19 3.99 0.05 50.95
C LEU A 19 4.14 0.03 52.47
N GLU A 20 3.41 -0.84 53.12
CA GLU A 20 3.44 -1.00 54.55
C GLU A 20 3.61 -2.49 54.88
N ASP A 21 4.59 -2.82 55.74
CA ASP A 21 4.78 -4.15 56.25
C ASP A 21 3.81 -4.35 57.43
N LEU A 22 2.86 -5.25 57.26
CA LEU A 22 1.79 -5.53 58.26
C LEU A 22 2.30 -6.18 59.53
N ASN A 23 3.56 -6.61 59.61
CA ASN A 23 4.13 -7.25 60.79
C ASN A 23 4.86 -6.28 61.70
N ASN A 24 5.37 -5.16 61.18
CA ASN A 24 6.23 -4.25 61.95
C ASN A 24 5.96 -2.76 61.68
N ASP A 25 4.89 -2.45 60.93
CA ASP A 25 4.46 -1.09 60.58
C ASP A 25 5.53 -0.25 59.81
N CYS A 26 6.57 -0.88 59.28
CA CYS A 26 7.55 -0.20 58.45
C CYS A 26 6.95 0.23 57.11
N VAL A 27 7.32 1.44 56.66
CA VAL A 27 6.75 2.04 55.48
C VAL A 27 7.84 2.34 54.46
N SER A 28 7.54 2.10 53.19
CA SER A 28 8.34 2.53 52.05
C SER A 28 7.45 3.24 51.00
N ILE A 29 8.03 4.17 50.25
CA ILE A 29 7.35 4.87 49.17
C ILE A 29 8.06 4.57 47.89
N GLY A 30 7.28 4.14 46.88
CA GLY A 30 7.68 4.02 45.46
C GLY A 30 6.92 5.00 44.61
N GLU A 31 7.36 5.19 43.38
CA GLU A 31 6.67 6.01 42.40
C GLU A 31 6.75 5.39 41.02
N PHE A 32 5.77 5.73 40.17
CA PHE A 32 5.78 5.46 38.73
C PHE A 32 4.97 6.53 37.96
N ASN A 33 5.20 6.65 36.69
CA ASN A 33 4.50 7.63 35.85
C ASN A 33 3.38 6.97 35.02
N LEU A 34 2.26 7.67 34.94
CA LEU A 34 1.23 7.43 33.93
C LEU A 34 1.54 8.33 32.74
N ILE A 35 1.70 7.72 31.57
CA ILE A 35 2.01 8.41 30.31
C ILE A 35 0.95 7.99 29.28
N VAL A 36 0.36 8.97 28.61
CA VAL A 36 -0.55 8.76 27.49
C VAL A 36 0.15 9.23 26.24
N SER A 37 0.43 8.31 25.32
CA SER A 37 1.01 8.59 24.01
C SER A 37 -0.08 8.83 22.95
N LEU A 38 0.23 9.59 21.92
CA LEU A 38 -0.70 9.86 20.83
C LEU A 38 -0.47 8.86 19.67
N PRO A 39 -1.55 8.49 18.96
CA PRO A 39 -1.41 7.69 17.75
C PRO A 39 -0.64 8.46 16.66
N PRO A 40 -0.06 7.77 15.68
CA PRO A 40 0.56 8.38 14.51
C PRO A 40 -0.42 9.31 13.76
N VAL A 41 0.10 10.39 13.18
CA VAL A 41 -0.65 11.24 12.25
C VAL A 41 -0.32 10.78 10.83
N ILE A 42 -1.27 10.16 10.15
CA ILE A 42 -1.11 9.54 8.84
C ILE A 42 -2.07 10.15 7.82
N LEU A 43 -1.79 9.91 6.51
CA LEU A 43 -2.72 10.30 5.45
C LEU A 43 -4.07 9.58 5.57
N GLN A 44 -5.13 10.30 5.26
CA GLN A 44 -6.47 9.75 5.23
C GLN A 44 -6.71 8.98 3.91
N PRO A 45 -7.66 8.02 3.85
CA PRO A 45 -7.87 7.17 2.68
C PRO A 45 -8.07 7.91 1.36
N ASN A 46 -8.72 9.09 1.39
CA ASN A 46 -8.99 9.90 0.20
C ASN A 46 -7.81 10.77 -0.24
N GLU A 47 -6.72 10.78 0.51
CA GLU A 47 -5.49 11.53 0.23
C GLU A 47 -4.39 10.62 -0.34
N ILE A 48 -4.51 9.29 -0.13
CA ILE A 48 -3.56 8.30 -0.63
C ILE A 48 -3.89 7.98 -2.09
N ILE A 49 -2.90 8.16 -2.95
CA ILE A 49 -3.04 7.83 -4.38
C ILE A 49 -3.06 6.31 -4.53
N ALA A 50 -4.06 5.80 -5.27
CA ALA A 50 -4.14 4.36 -5.54
C ALA A 50 -2.83 3.84 -6.14
N LEU A 51 -2.43 2.63 -5.75
CA LEU A 51 -1.32 1.93 -6.37
C LEU A 51 -1.83 1.20 -7.59
N GLU A 52 -1.28 1.51 -8.76
CA GLU A 52 -1.73 0.98 -10.05
C GLU A 52 -0.59 0.21 -10.72
N GLU A 53 -0.87 -1.00 -11.18
CA GLU A 53 0.03 -1.84 -11.94
C GLU A 53 -0.66 -2.36 -13.19
N CYS A 54 0.10 -2.62 -14.25
CA CYS A 54 -0.45 -3.27 -15.44
C CYS A 54 -0.74 -4.75 -15.14
N ASP A 55 -1.75 -5.28 -15.83
CA ASP A 55 -2.03 -6.73 -15.84
C ASP A 55 -0.80 -7.51 -16.32
N ASP A 56 -0.65 -8.75 -15.91
CA ASP A 56 0.42 -9.60 -16.41
C ASP A 56 0.12 -10.11 -17.84
N GLU A 57 0.79 -11.16 -18.31
CA GLU A 57 0.56 -11.75 -19.65
C GLU A 57 -0.82 -12.41 -19.78
N ILE A 58 -1.50 -12.69 -18.66
CA ILE A 58 -2.83 -13.31 -18.61
C ILE A 58 -3.83 -12.23 -18.23
N ALA A 59 -4.70 -11.85 -19.16
CA ALA A 59 -5.71 -10.80 -18.93
C ALA A 59 -6.81 -11.30 -17.97
N ASP A 60 -6.49 -11.39 -16.67
CA ASP A 60 -7.37 -11.87 -15.61
C ASP A 60 -7.55 -10.89 -14.44
N GLU A 61 -7.04 -9.65 -14.63
CA GLU A 61 -7.07 -8.58 -13.63
C GLU A 61 -6.32 -8.93 -12.34
N THR A 62 -5.31 -9.81 -12.44
CA THR A 62 -4.48 -10.26 -11.33
C THR A 62 -3.01 -9.94 -11.61
N THR A 63 -2.33 -9.26 -10.66
CA THR A 63 -0.90 -8.95 -10.79
C THR A 63 -0.25 -8.85 -9.41
N VAL A 64 1.08 -8.70 -9.38
CA VAL A 64 1.85 -8.56 -8.14
C VAL A 64 2.12 -7.09 -7.86
N PHE A 65 1.85 -6.66 -6.63
CA PHE A 65 2.08 -5.32 -6.11
C PHE A 65 3.18 -5.30 -5.06
N ASP A 66 4.03 -4.29 -5.09
CA ASP A 66 4.87 -3.91 -3.96
C ASP A 66 4.12 -2.84 -3.16
N LEU A 67 3.47 -3.23 -2.06
CA LEU A 67 2.69 -2.32 -1.22
C LEU A 67 3.58 -1.34 -0.47
N THR A 68 4.84 -1.73 -0.18
CA THR A 68 5.77 -0.96 0.66
C THR A 68 6.19 0.36 0.01
N VAL A 69 6.03 0.52 -1.31
CA VAL A 69 6.25 1.79 -2.01
C VAL A 69 5.32 2.90 -1.52
N LYS A 70 4.25 2.55 -0.79
CA LYS A 70 3.29 3.49 -0.21
C LYS A 70 3.58 3.88 1.25
N ASP A 71 4.53 3.22 1.91
CA ASP A 71 4.84 3.45 3.32
C ASP A 71 5.19 4.92 3.59
N ASP A 72 6.08 5.50 2.80
CA ASP A 72 6.50 6.90 2.95
C ASP A 72 5.33 7.88 2.73
N GLU A 73 4.46 7.62 1.75
CA GLU A 73 3.27 8.43 1.50
C GLU A 73 2.32 8.36 2.70
N ILE A 74 2.01 7.16 3.19
CA ILE A 74 1.07 6.91 4.30
C ILE A 74 1.58 7.53 5.60
N THR A 75 2.88 7.37 5.91
CA THR A 75 3.50 7.84 7.16
C THR A 75 3.94 9.30 7.11
N LEU A 76 3.71 9.99 5.99
CA LEU A 76 4.23 11.36 5.75
C LEU A 76 5.76 11.44 5.86
N GLY A 77 6.45 10.36 5.45
CA GLY A 77 7.91 10.22 5.46
C GLY A 77 8.49 9.89 6.83
N ASN A 78 7.70 9.45 7.80
CA ASN A 78 8.21 9.01 9.09
C ASN A 78 8.67 7.54 9.02
N VAL A 79 9.99 7.34 9.04
CA VAL A 79 10.64 6.03 8.90
C VAL A 79 10.67 5.20 10.19
N ASP A 80 10.31 5.79 11.33
CA ASP A 80 10.31 5.11 12.63
C ASP A 80 8.99 4.38 12.92
N TRP A 81 8.00 4.53 12.04
CA TRP A 81 6.70 3.88 12.19
C TRP A 81 6.62 2.62 11.34
N GLU A 82 5.98 1.59 11.89
CA GLU A 82 5.73 0.33 11.21
C GLU A 82 4.40 0.39 10.47
N VAL A 83 4.40 0.03 9.17
CA VAL A 83 3.20 -0.06 8.32
C VAL A 83 2.86 -1.53 8.12
N ILE A 84 1.62 -1.91 8.43
CA ILE A 84 1.14 -3.29 8.37
C ILE A 84 -0.13 -3.33 7.51
N TYR A 85 -0.16 -4.23 6.53
CA TYR A 85 -1.23 -4.37 5.57
C TYR A 85 -2.11 -5.57 5.86
N TYR A 86 -3.43 -5.44 5.61
CA TYR A 86 -4.44 -6.46 5.85
C TYR A 86 -5.46 -6.49 4.72
N GLU A 87 -6.04 -7.66 4.45
CA GLU A 87 -7.08 -7.83 3.44
C GLU A 87 -8.47 -7.45 3.95
N THR A 88 -8.71 -7.46 5.26
CA THR A 88 -9.99 -7.13 5.87
C THR A 88 -9.86 -6.10 7.00
N GLU A 89 -10.91 -5.30 7.21
CA GLU A 89 -10.98 -4.35 8.33
C GLU A 89 -10.91 -5.05 9.67
N GLN A 90 -11.55 -6.21 9.79
CA GLN A 90 -11.56 -6.97 11.03
C GLN A 90 -10.15 -7.41 11.43
N ASP A 91 -9.37 -7.94 10.49
CA ASP A 91 -7.99 -8.36 10.73
C ASP A 91 -7.11 -7.19 11.16
N ALA A 92 -7.26 -6.03 10.51
CA ALA A 92 -6.54 -4.81 10.87
C ALA A 92 -6.85 -4.35 12.30
N LEU A 93 -8.13 -4.38 12.70
CA LEU A 93 -8.56 -3.99 14.05
C LEU A 93 -8.12 -4.99 15.14
N GLU A 94 -8.09 -6.27 14.81
CA GLU A 94 -7.65 -7.35 15.73
C GLU A 94 -6.13 -7.57 15.72
N GLY A 95 -5.41 -7.03 14.71
CA GLY A 95 -3.98 -7.26 14.53
C GLY A 95 -3.66 -8.71 14.16
N THR A 96 -4.54 -9.36 13.40
CA THR A 96 -4.40 -10.77 12.99
C THR A 96 -4.35 -10.90 11.49
N ASN A 97 -3.77 -12.00 10.96
CA ASN A 97 -3.73 -12.30 9.52
C ASN A 97 -3.14 -11.14 8.67
N ALA A 98 -2.09 -10.48 9.16
CA ALA A 98 -1.37 -9.50 8.37
C ALA A 98 -0.81 -10.12 7.07
N ILE A 99 -0.72 -9.33 6.00
CA ILE A 99 -0.08 -9.74 4.75
C ILE A 99 1.41 -9.98 5.03
N GLU A 100 1.86 -11.23 4.87
CA GLU A 100 3.22 -11.64 5.24
C GLU A 100 4.31 -11.09 4.31
N ASN A 101 3.99 -10.88 3.02
CA ASN A 101 4.93 -10.41 2.01
C ASN A 101 4.38 -9.18 1.29
N PRO A 102 4.37 -7.99 1.92
CA PRO A 102 3.81 -6.78 1.33
C PRO A 102 4.59 -6.29 0.09
N GLU A 103 5.89 -6.59 -0.02
CA GLU A 103 6.68 -6.30 -1.21
C GLU A 103 6.37 -7.20 -2.43
N SER A 104 5.53 -8.22 -2.26
CA SER A 104 5.14 -9.14 -3.33
C SER A 104 3.73 -9.69 -3.09
N TYR A 105 2.76 -8.80 -3.05
CA TYR A 105 1.36 -9.12 -2.80
C TYR A 105 0.61 -9.31 -4.12
N THR A 106 -0.06 -10.45 -4.29
CA THR A 106 -0.96 -10.68 -5.43
C THR A 106 -2.39 -10.33 -5.02
N ASN A 107 -3.06 -9.45 -5.79
CA ASN A 107 -4.42 -9.05 -5.49
C ASN A 107 -5.39 -10.24 -5.59
N THR A 108 -6.33 -10.32 -4.65
CA THR A 108 -7.26 -11.42 -4.56
C THR A 108 -8.62 -10.96 -4.03
N ALA A 109 -9.69 -11.65 -4.45
CA ALA A 109 -11.01 -11.40 -3.90
C ALA A 109 -11.13 -12.01 -2.50
N VAL A 110 -11.48 -11.17 -1.53
CA VAL A 110 -11.82 -11.60 -0.16
C VAL A 110 -13.27 -11.24 0.16
N ALA A 111 -13.82 -11.81 1.23
CA ALA A 111 -15.23 -11.60 1.58
C ALA A 111 -15.58 -10.10 1.71
N GLY A 112 -16.43 -9.61 0.80
CA GLY A 112 -16.87 -8.22 0.76
C GLY A 112 -15.94 -7.24 0.02
N ASN A 113 -14.85 -7.72 -0.57
CA ASN A 113 -13.86 -6.91 -1.29
C ASN A 113 -13.53 -7.58 -2.63
N ALA A 114 -13.64 -6.84 -3.74
CA ALA A 114 -13.29 -7.34 -5.08
C ALA A 114 -11.77 -7.47 -5.21
N ALA A 115 -11.31 -8.32 -6.14
CA ALA A 115 -9.90 -8.42 -6.47
C ALA A 115 -9.39 -7.16 -7.20
N ASN A 116 -10.23 -6.54 -8.05
CA ASN A 116 -9.88 -5.33 -8.80
C ASN A 116 -11.09 -4.38 -8.95
N PRO A 117 -11.02 -3.10 -8.51
CA PRO A 117 -10.01 -2.62 -7.56
C PRO A 117 -10.17 -3.27 -6.19
N GLN A 118 -9.07 -3.52 -5.51
CA GLN A 118 -9.07 -4.05 -4.15
C GLN A 118 -8.76 -2.94 -3.14
N THR A 119 -9.45 -2.95 -1.99
CA THR A 119 -9.13 -2.09 -0.85
C THR A 119 -8.38 -2.89 0.20
N LEU A 120 -7.18 -2.46 0.55
CA LEU A 120 -6.41 -3.00 1.66
C LEU A 120 -6.55 -2.09 2.88
N TYR A 121 -6.55 -2.70 4.06
CA TYR A 121 -6.61 -1.99 5.34
C TYR A 121 -5.21 -1.87 5.92
N VAL A 122 -4.87 -0.69 6.41
CA VAL A 122 -3.51 -0.39 6.83
C VAL A 122 -3.51 0.07 8.28
N ALA A 123 -2.68 -0.58 9.11
CA ALA A 123 -2.38 -0.14 10.46
C ALA A 123 -0.96 0.43 10.50
N VAL A 124 -0.82 1.62 11.08
CA VAL A 124 0.47 2.26 11.29
C VAL A 124 0.74 2.34 12.79
N VAL A 125 1.86 1.78 13.22
CA VAL A 125 2.23 1.66 14.64
C VAL A 125 3.45 2.52 14.93
N ASN A 126 3.38 3.36 15.95
CA ASN A 126 4.53 4.15 16.39
C ASN A 126 5.38 3.38 17.44
N LEU A 127 6.52 3.96 17.83
CA LEU A 127 7.45 3.37 18.80
C LEU A 127 6.82 3.09 20.19
N GLU A 128 5.77 3.83 20.53
CA GLU A 128 5.04 3.68 21.79
C GLU A 128 3.94 2.62 21.70
N GLY A 129 3.74 2.00 20.55
CA GLY A 129 2.72 1.00 20.30
C GLY A 129 1.31 1.56 20.08
N CYS A 130 1.17 2.87 19.84
CA CYS A 130 -0.11 3.47 19.45
C CYS A 130 -0.37 3.24 17.97
N VAL A 131 -1.61 2.95 17.58
CA VAL A 131 -1.99 2.58 16.22
C VAL A 131 -2.91 3.62 15.61
N ALA A 132 -2.70 3.93 14.33
CA ALA A 132 -3.64 4.64 13.47
C ALA A 132 -4.00 3.77 12.26
N TYR A 133 -5.20 3.96 11.71
CA TYR A 133 -5.71 3.14 10.61
C TYR A 133 -6.06 4.01 9.41
N THR A 134 -5.80 3.46 8.22
CA THR A 134 -6.18 4.03 6.92
C THR A 134 -6.48 2.90 5.92
N THR A 135 -6.73 3.22 4.66
CA THR A 135 -6.91 2.23 3.59
C THR A 135 -6.08 2.61 2.37
N LEU A 136 -5.59 1.60 1.66
CA LEU A 136 -4.91 1.72 0.37
C LEU A 136 -5.76 1.02 -0.69
N THR A 137 -6.05 1.70 -1.80
CA THR A 137 -6.67 1.07 -2.97
C THR A 137 -5.56 0.63 -3.93
N ILE A 138 -5.61 -0.62 -4.36
CA ILE A 138 -4.77 -1.15 -5.44
C ILE A 138 -5.65 -1.45 -6.66
N ARG A 139 -5.09 -1.26 -7.87
CA ARG A 139 -5.82 -1.43 -9.12
C ARG A 139 -4.92 -2.03 -10.19
N VAL A 140 -5.43 -3.06 -10.85
CA VAL A 140 -4.84 -3.62 -12.07
C VAL A 140 -5.39 -2.88 -13.27
N LEU A 141 -4.50 -2.37 -14.11
CA LEU A 141 -4.83 -1.69 -15.36
C LEU A 141 -4.74 -2.69 -16.53
N PRO A 142 -5.69 -2.68 -17.46
CA PRO A 142 -5.63 -3.59 -18.60
C PRO A 142 -4.43 -3.25 -19.51
N ASN A 143 -3.79 -4.27 -20.05
CA ASN A 143 -2.76 -4.10 -21.06
C ASN A 143 -3.36 -3.62 -22.38
N PRO A 144 -2.64 -2.79 -23.15
CA PRO A 144 -3.05 -2.46 -24.51
C PRO A 144 -3.18 -3.72 -25.39
N THR A 145 -4.19 -3.73 -26.27
CA THR A 145 -4.47 -4.84 -27.18
C THR A 145 -4.10 -4.46 -28.62
N PRO A 146 -2.83 -4.63 -29.03
CA PRO A 146 -2.41 -4.26 -30.37
C PRO A 146 -3.15 -5.07 -31.43
N SER A 147 -3.48 -4.43 -32.57
CA SER A 147 -4.05 -5.14 -33.71
C SER A 147 -3.03 -6.13 -34.30
N THR A 148 -3.51 -7.32 -34.63
CA THR A 148 -2.75 -8.32 -35.39
C THR A 148 -2.88 -8.16 -36.90
N ASP A 149 -3.70 -7.20 -37.37
CA ASP A 149 -4.05 -7.00 -38.76
C ASP A 149 -3.23 -5.86 -39.46
N ALA A 150 -2.08 -5.50 -38.85
CA ALA A 150 -1.18 -4.51 -39.43
C ALA A 150 -0.73 -4.98 -40.81
N GLN A 151 -0.79 -4.05 -41.79
CA GLN A 151 -0.43 -4.34 -43.17
C GLN A 151 1.10 -4.42 -43.32
N ASP A 152 1.58 -5.34 -44.14
CA ASP A 152 2.98 -5.34 -44.54
C ASP A 152 3.34 -4.05 -45.29
N ILE A 153 4.53 -3.53 -45.02
CA ILE A 153 5.06 -2.35 -45.75
C ILE A 153 6.00 -2.88 -46.80
N GLU A 154 5.61 -2.64 -48.08
CA GLU A 154 6.39 -3.05 -49.24
C GLU A 154 6.98 -1.84 -49.95
N LEU A 155 8.27 -1.87 -50.29
CA LEU A 155 8.97 -0.90 -51.08
C LEU A 155 9.71 -1.59 -52.23
N CYS A 156 9.89 -0.85 -53.34
CA CYS A 156 10.80 -1.30 -54.40
C CYS A 156 12.25 -0.94 -54.01
N ASP A 157 13.16 -1.80 -54.40
CA ASP A 157 14.61 -1.63 -54.23
C ASP A 157 15.15 -0.59 -55.25
N TYR A 158 15.18 0.68 -54.78
CA TYR A 158 15.55 1.81 -55.66
C TYR A 158 16.97 2.35 -55.42
N ASN A 159 17.44 2.32 -54.14
CA ASN A 159 18.66 3.04 -53.76
C ASN A 159 19.93 2.31 -54.23
N ASN A 160 19.96 1.01 -54.21
CA ASN A 160 21.05 0.16 -54.68
C ASN A 160 20.48 -1.15 -55.22
N PRO A 161 19.91 -1.15 -56.47
CA PRO A 161 19.13 -2.28 -56.94
C PRO A 161 19.85 -3.62 -56.89
N GLY A 162 19.25 -4.57 -56.15
CA GLY A 162 19.74 -5.95 -55.98
C GLY A 162 20.26 -6.25 -54.60
N ASP A 163 20.35 -5.28 -53.69
CA ASP A 163 20.74 -5.53 -52.28
C ASP A 163 19.56 -5.77 -51.34
N GLN A 164 18.33 -5.45 -51.77
CA GLN A 164 17.08 -5.60 -51.03
C GLN A 164 17.04 -4.82 -49.69
N ILE A 165 17.73 -3.66 -49.63
CA ILE A 165 17.81 -2.81 -48.46
C ILE A 165 17.23 -1.42 -48.82
N GLU A 166 16.16 -1.03 -48.11
CA GLU A 166 15.53 0.28 -48.24
C GLU A 166 15.20 0.92 -46.91
N VAL A 167 14.94 2.22 -46.94
CA VAL A 167 14.53 2.97 -45.71
C VAL A 167 13.02 2.98 -45.64
N PHE A 168 12.47 2.36 -44.57
CA PHE A 168 11.04 2.30 -44.33
C PHE A 168 10.61 3.39 -43.34
N ASP A 169 9.46 4.01 -43.63
CA ASP A 169 8.70 4.74 -42.60
C ASP A 169 7.76 3.76 -41.87
N ILE A 170 8.16 3.36 -40.69
CA ILE A 170 7.41 2.38 -39.90
C ILE A 170 6.19 3.00 -39.20
N THR A 171 6.08 4.36 -39.19
CA THR A 171 4.96 5.06 -38.53
C THR A 171 3.65 4.93 -39.30
N ILE A 172 3.69 4.54 -40.58
CA ILE A 172 2.47 4.33 -41.37
C ILE A 172 1.53 3.28 -40.80
N ASN A 173 2.03 2.31 -40.03
CA ASN A 173 1.22 1.27 -39.40
C ASN A 173 0.79 1.61 -37.96
N GLU A 174 1.25 2.75 -37.43
CA GLU A 174 0.96 3.11 -36.02
C GLU A 174 -0.55 3.12 -35.73
N ALA A 175 -1.34 3.77 -36.57
CA ALA A 175 -2.79 3.85 -36.41
C ALA A 175 -3.50 2.48 -36.44
N TYR A 176 -2.97 1.52 -37.22
CA TYR A 176 -3.49 0.16 -37.28
C TYR A 176 -3.11 -0.64 -36.02
N ILE A 177 -1.84 -0.53 -35.59
CA ILE A 177 -1.31 -1.24 -34.42
C ILE A 177 -2.03 -0.79 -33.14
N ILE A 178 -2.28 0.52 -32.99
CA ILE A 178 -3.01 1.10 -31.84
C ILE A 178 -4.44 0.58 -31.74
N ASN A 179 -5.02 0.09 -32.86
CA ASN A 179 -6.38 -0.51 -32.89
C ASN A 179 -7.49 0.41 -32.35
N GLY A 180 -7.30 1.73 -32.46
CA GLY A 180 -8.24 2.74 -31.98
C GLY A 180 -8.24 2.95 -30.46
N GLU A 181 -7.35 2.35 -29.72
CA GLU A 181 -7.19 2.60 -28.28
C GLU A 181 -6.73 4.05 -28.04
N LEU A 182 -7.34 4.71 -27.04
CA LEU A 182 -7.01 6.07 -26.67
C LEU A 182 -5.90 6.10 -25.63
N GLY A 183 -4.91 6.99 -25.82
CA GLY A 183 -3.84 7.20 -24.85
C GLY A 183 -2.66 6.23 -24.96
N VAL A 184 -2.63 5.39 -26.00
CA VAL A 184 -1.48 4.52 -26.33
C VAL A 184 -0.71 5.06 -27.54
N SER A 185 0.56 4.70 -27.63
CA SER A 185 1.41 4.99 -28.82
C SER A 185 2.22 3.76 -29.17
N ALA A 186 2.43 3.53 -30.47
CA ALA A 186 3.41 2.56 -30.93
C ALA A 186 4.83 3.15 -30.82
N ALA A 187 5.78 2.37 -30.28
CA ALA A 187 7.18 2.77 -30.06
C ALA A 187 8.11 2.14 -31.09
#